data_02e54d83c0d93cbb2457f12f41edac07
#
_entry.id   02e54d83c0d93cbb2457f12f41edac07
#
_cell.length_a   1.000
_cell.length_b   1.000
_cell.length_c   1.000
_cell.angle_alpha   90.00
_cell.angle_beta   90.00
_cell.angle_gamma   90.00
#
_symmetry.space_group_name_H-M   'P 1'
#
loop_
_entity.id
_entity.type
_entity.pdbx_description
1 polymer ?
#
loop_
_entity_poly.entity_id
_entity_poly.type
_entity_poly.pdbx_seq_one_letter_code
_entity_poly.pdbx_strand_id
1 'polypeptide(L)'
;MKALSVNHIDKHFHEPVDFHVLKDISFDIDRGEFVSIIGKSGSGKSTLLYLLSTLDTDYEGSIQIAGEDVTKMSQNQLARFRNEHIGFVFQFHFLIPDLSVLDNITLPAQKLGKKPKEEIVHEAMELIKLLDIEGQESKKASRISGGQQQRVAIARALINAPSIIMGDEPTGNLDTRNTQIVFDTFRQIAAERGQTIIAVTHDEEFANNCDRIIELSDGYLV
;
A
#
# COMPACT_ATOMS: atom_id res chain seq x y z
N MET A 1 0.33 8.01 18.49
CA MET A 1 -0.01 6.55 18.63
C MET A 1 0.53 5.86 17.38
N LYS A 2 1.32 4.79 17.54
CA LYS A 2 1.98 4.11 16.42
C LYS A 2 0.99 3.39 15.52
N ALA A 3 1.15 3.56 14.21
CA ALA A 3 0.45 2.78 13.18
C ALA A 3 1.22 1.50 12.86
N LEU A 4 2.56 1.62 12.82
CA LEU A 4 3.49 0.53 12.54
C LEU A 4 4.65 0.57 13.52
N SER A 5 5.08 -0.58 14.00
CA SER A 5 6.32 -0.75 14.77
C SER A 5 7.08 -1.95 14.24
N VAL A 6 8.34 -1.73 13.90
CA VAL A 6 9.26 -2.70 13.29
C VAL A 6 10.45 -2.86 14.22
N ASN A 7 10.76 -4.10 14.62
CA ASN A 7 11.82 -4.35 15.58
C ASN A 7 12.71 -5.49 15.10
N HIS A 8 14.00 -5.16 14.91
CA HIS A 8 15.08 -6.10 14.63
C HIS A 8 14.75 -7.04 13.45
N ILE A 9 14.26 -6.49 12.32
CA ILE A 9 13.96 -7.30 11.15
C ILE A 9 15.24 -7.66 10.42
N ASP A 10 15.44 -8.98 10.30
CA ASP A 10 16.45 -9.60 9.46
C ASP A 10 15.77 -10.45 8.39
N LYS A 11 16.22 -10.32 7.12
CA LYS A 11 15.69 -11.09 6.00
C LYS A 11 16.79 -11.65 5.15
N HIS A 12 16.75 -12.98 4.94
CA HIS A 12 17.62 -13.71 4.05
C HIS A 12 16.82 -14.33 2.89
N PHE A 13 17.42 -14.36 1.70
CA PHE A 13 17.06 -15.25 0.62
C PHE A 13 18.11 -16.35 0.52
N HIS A 14 17.70 -17.61 0.54
CA HIS A 14 18.63 -18.76 0.58
C HIS A 14 18.91 -19.36 -0.79
N GLU A 15 18.09 -19.05 -1.81
CA GLU A 15 18.23 -19.56 -3.16
C GLU A 15 18.35 -18.43 -4.18
N PRO A 16 19.18 -18.55 -5.25
CA PRO A 16 20.16 -19.63 -5.52
C PRO A 16 21.44 -19.50 -4.70
N VAL A 17 21.65 -18.39 -4.00
CA VAL A 17 22.80 -18.10 -3.11
C VAL A 17 22.25 -17.39 -1.89
N ASP A 18 22.80 -17.67 -0.72
CA ASP A 18 22.43 -17.00 0.50
C ASP A 18 22.74 -15.48 0.40
N PHE A 19 21.72 -14.66 0.60
CA PHE A 19 21.81 -13.20 0.49
C PHE A 19 21.05 -12.53 1.62
N HIS A 20 21.79 -11.82 2.49
CA HIS A 20 21.22 -11.05 3.60
C HIS A 20 20.73 -9.69 3.08
N VAL A 21 19.44 -9.56 2.83
CA VAL A 21 18.83 -8.41 2.15
C VAL A 21 18.42 -7.29 3.10
N LEU A 22 17.93 -7.61 4.32
CA LEU A 22 17.62 -6.64 5.36
C LEU A 22 18.35 -7.02 6.64
N LYS A 23 18.92 -6.03 7.32
CA LYS A 23 19.89 -6.23 8.39
C LYS A 23 19.54 -5.34 9.57
N ASP A 24 18.96 -5.95 10.61
CA ASP A 24 18.62 -5.30 11.89
C ASP A 24 17.76 -4.03 11.72
N ILE A 25 16.70 -4.11 10.89
CA ILE A 25 15.83 -2.99 10.59
C ILE A 25 14.88 -2.73 11.76
N SER A 26 14.93 -1.52 12.33
CA SER A 26 14.05 -1.11 13.43
C SER A 26 13.60 0.35 13.26
N PHE A 27 12.29 0.58 13.22
CA PHE A 27 11.68 1.91 13.16
C PHE A 27 10.19 1.86 13.52
N ASP A 28 9.64 3.05 13.80
CA ASP A 28 8.21 3.23 14.06
C ASP A 28 7.61 4.25 13.09
N ILE A 29 6.32 4.12 12.80
CA ILE A 29 5.54 5.11 12.04
C ILE A 29 4.31 5.48 12.87
N ASP A 30 4.06 6.78 13.04
CA ASP A 30 2.90 7.27 13.74
C ASP A 30 1.63 7.29 12.86
N ARG A 31 0.46 7.29 13.50
CA ARG A 31 -0.81 7.38 12.77
C ARG A 31 -0.94 8.69 12.03
N GLY A 32 -1.40 8.62 10.80
CA GLY A 32 -1.59 9.76 9.92
C GLY A 32 -0.30 10.29 9.30
N GLU A 33 0.84 9.66 9.55
CA GLU A 33 2.12 10.03 8.95
C GLU A 33 2.20 9.56 7.50
N PHE A 34 2.67 10.41 6.60
CA PHE A 34 2.98 10.05 5.21
C PHE A 34 4.49 9.88 5.06
N VAL A 35 4.92 8.63 4.96
CA VAL A 35 6.35 8.25 4.94
C VAL A 35 6.74 7.73 3.57
N SER A 36 7.88 8.17 3.05
CA SER A 36 8.55 7.56 1.90
C SER A 36 9.69 6.66 2.34
N ILE A 37 9.87 5.54 1.64
CA ILE A 37 11.03 4.65 1.75
C ILE A 37 11.83 4.79 0.46
N ILE A 38 13.06 5.30 0.56
CA ILE A 38 13.95 5.51 -0.57
C ILE A 38 15.22 4.65 -0.47
N GLY A 39 16.01 4.64 -1.52
CA GLY A 39 17.30 3.94 -1.58
C GLY A 39 17.60 3.44 -2.98
N LYS A 40 18.83 3.04 -3.24
CA LYS A 40 19.28 2.52 -4.54
C LYS A 40 18.52 1.25 -4.94
N SER A 41 18.53 0.93 -6.24
CA SER A 41 18.02 -0.37 -6.69
C SER A 41 18.78 -1.50 -5.99
N GLY A 42 18.05 -2.51 -5.51
CA GLY A 42 18.63 -3.63 -4.76
C GLY A 42 18.86 -3.38 -3.27
N SER A 43 18.56 -2.20 -2.72
CA SER A 43 18.79 -1.92 -1.28
C SER A 43 17.81 -2.63 -0.33
N GLY A 44 16.77 -3.32 -0.85
CA GLY A 44 15.80 -4.07 -0.05
C GLY A 44 14.44 -3.38 0.16
N LYS A 45 14.15 -2.22 -0.48
CA LYS A 45 12.90 -1.45 -0.29
C LYS A 45 11.62 -2.24 -0.53
N SER A 46 11.48 -2.86 -1.70
CA SER A 46 10.28 -3.66 -2.01
C SER A 46 10.19 -4.89 -1.11
N THR A 47 11.34 -5.50 -0.76
CA THR A 47 11.37 -6.60 0.22
C THR A 47 10.83 -6.13 1.56
N LEU A 48 11.33 -5.00 2.08
CA LEU A 48 10.82 -4.43 3.33
C LEU A 48 9.30 -4.18 3.22
N LEU A 49 8.84 -3.53 2.14
CA LEU A 49 7.41 -3.24 1.97
C LEU A 49 6.56 -4.52 1.94
N TYR A 50 7.06 -5.62 1.34
CA TYR A 50 6.35 -6.90 1.31
C TYR A 50 6.28 -7.56 2.69
N LEU A 51 7.31 -7.42 3.54
CA LEU A 51 7.25 -7.84 4.94
C LEU A 51 6.22 -7.00 5.71
N LEU A 52 6.29 -5.67 5.60
CA LEU A 52 5.36 -4.76 6.27
C LEU A 52 3.91 -5.00 5.86
N SER A 53 3.67 -5.35 4.58
CA SER A 53 2.34 -5.67 4.08
C SER A 53 1.91 -7.11 4.39
N THR A 54 2.73 -7.90 5.09
CA THR A 54 2.49 -9.32 5.40
C THR A 54 2.34 -10.22 4.16
N LEU A 55 2.81 -9.77 2.99
CA LEU A 55 2.85 -10.58 1.76
C LEU A 55 4.00 -11.61 1.80
N ASP A 56 5.12 -11.23 2.41
CA ASP A 56 6.20 -12.16 2.79
C ASP A 56 6.22 -12.28 4.31
N THR A 57 6.38 -13.48 4.83
CA THR A 57 6.35 -13.80 6.28
C THR A 57 7.61 -14.53 6.74
N ASP A 58 8.60 -14.70 5.87
CA ASP A 58 9.87 -15.34 6.15
C ASP A 58 10.91 -14.28 6.57
N TYR A 59 10.97 -13.98 7.86
CA TYR A 59 11.90 -13.02 8.47
C TYR A 59 12.10 -13.30 9.97
N GLU A 60 13.18 -12.78 10.53
CA GLU A 60 13.40 -12.70 11.98
C GLU A 60 13.01 -11.32 12.50
N GLY A 61 12.71 -11.22 13.80
CA GLY A 61 12.25 -9.98 14.43
C GLY A 61 10.74 -9.92 14.63
N SER A 62 10.16 -8.72 14.74
CA SER A 62 8.72 -8.55 14.94
C SER A 62 8.15 -7.31 14.25
N ILE A 63 6.91 -7.44 13.77
CA ILE A 63 6.14 -6.35 13.15
C ILE A 63 4.81 -6.23 13.88
N GLN A 64 4.48 -5.01 14.30
CA GLN A 64 3.17 -4.67 14.86
C GLN A 64 2.49 -3.63 13.96
N ILE A 65 1.25 -3.88 13.59
CA ILE A 65 0.42 -3.01 12.75
C ILE A 65 -0.88 -2.71 13.48
N ALA A 66 -1.24 -1.44 13.59
CA ALA A 66 -2.44 -0.99 14.31
C ALA A 66 -2.54 -1.51 15.76
N GLY A 67 -1.39 -1.82 16.38
CA GLY A 67 -1.30 -2.36 17.74
C GLY A 67 -1.36 -3.88 17.84
N GLU A 68 -1.51 -4.60 16.71
CA GLU A 68 -1.52 -6.06 16.65
C GLU A 68 -0.18 -6.62 16.18
N ASP A 69 0.33 -7.66 16.86
CA ASP A 69 1.55 -8.38 16.45
C ASP A 69 1.20 -9.36 15.33
N VAL A 70 1.63 -9.02 14.09
CA VAL A 70 1.36 -9.84 12.91
C VAL A 70 2.35 -11.00 12.75
N THR A 71 3.47 -10.99 13.47
CA THR A 71 4.55 -11.98 13.37
C THR A 71 4.06 -13.40 13.69
N LYS A 72 3.08 -13.54 14.59
CA LYS A 72 2.58 -14.82 15.10
C LYS A 72 1.27 -15.27 14.45
N MET A 73 0.73 -14.50 13.51
CA MET A 73 -0.54 -14.82 12.86
C MET A 73 -0.37 -15.95 11.84
N SER A 74 -1.35 -16.85 11.79
CA SER A 74 -1.44 -17.85 10.71
C SER A 74 -1.74 -17.19 9.36
N GLN A 75 -1.47 -17.88 8.25
CA GLN A 75 -1.72 -17.37 6.89
C GLN A 75 -3.17 -16.91 6.68
N ASN A 76 -4.15 -17.63 7.23
CA ASN A 76 -5.56 -17.24 7.14
C ASN A 76 -5.87 -15.97 7.94
N GLN A 77 -5.26 -15.82 9.12
CA GLN A 77 -5.38 -14.59 9.93
C GLN A 77 -4.72 -13.41 9.21
N LEU A 78 -3.51 -13.59 8.67
CA LEU A 78 -2.81 -12.58 7.88
C LEU A 78 -3.60 -12.15 6.64
N ALA A 79 -4.20 -13.09 5.90
CA ALA A 79 -5.00 -12.77 4.73
C ALA A 79 -6.23 -11.89 5.09
N ARG A 80 -6.89 -12.19 6.22
CA ARG A 80 -8.00 -11.38 6.72
C ARG A 80 -7.51 -10.02 7.24
N PHE A 81 -6.43 -10.01 8.02
CA PHE A 81 -5.80 -8.81 8.56
C PHE A 81 -5.39 -7.85 7.44
N ARG A 82 -4.69 -8.36 6.41
CA ARG A 82 -4.34 -7.56 5.22
C ARG A 82 -5.56 -6.89 4.59
N ASN A 83 -6.60 -7.70 4.32
CA ASN A 83 -7.81 -7.19 3.67
C ASN A 83 -8.52 -6.12 4.49
N GLU A 84 -8.38 -6.16 5.82
CA GLU A 84 -9.02 -5.20 6.73
C GLU A 84 -8.18 -3.96 7.00
N HIS A 85 -6.87 -4.14 7.25
CA HIS A 85 -6.00 -3.10 7.81
C HIS A 85 -5.02 -2.51 6.83
N ILE A 86 -4.77 -3.15 5.69
CA ILE A 86 -3.76 -2.74 4.71
C ILE A 86 -4.38 -2.50 3.34
N GLY A 87 -4.30 -1.26 2.85
CA GLY A 87 -4.57 -0.94 1.45
C GLY A 87 -3.28 -1.02 0.65
N PHE A 88 -3.19 -1.87 -0.37
CA PHE A 88 -1.96 -1.97 -1.16
C PHE A 88 -2.16 -1.42 -2.58
N VAL A 89 -1.25 -0.54 -3.00
CA VAL A 89 -1.20 0.08 -4.33
C VAL A 89 0.11 -0.34 -5.01
N PHE A 90 0.01 -1.12 -6.07
CA PHE A 90 1.14 -1.62 -6.84
C PHE A 90 1.48 -0.70 -8.01
N GLN A 91 2.72 -0.72 -8.47
CA GLN A 91 3.18 -0.06 -9.68
C GLN A 91 2.38 -0.48 -10.93
N PHE A 92 2.05 -1.77 -11.05
CA PHE A 92 1.27 -2.36 -12.15
C PHE A 92 -0.19 -2.59 -11.76
N HIS A 93 -0.87 -1.69 -11.17
CA HIS A 93 -2.30 -1.66 -10.80
C HIS A 93 -2.93 -3.01 -10.37
N PHE A 94 -2.59 -4.12 -10.99
CA PHE A 94 -3.14 -5.48 -10.79
C PHE A 94 -4.67 -5.51 -10.67
N LEU A 95 -5.33 -4.76 -11.57
CA LEU A 95 -6.76 -4.86 -11.72
C LEU A 95 -7.12 -6.14 -12.46
N ILE A 96 -8.30 -6.70 -12.14
CA ILE A 96 -8.85 -7.83 -12.89
C ILE A 96 -9.45 -7.26 -14.18
N PRO A 97 -8.83 -7.54 -15.36
CA PRO A 97 -9.13 -6.78 -16.58
C PRO A 97 -10.55 -6.99 -17.11
N ASP A 98 -11.15 -8.14 -16.81
CA ASP A 98 -12.51 -8.49 -17.23
C ASP A 98 -13.61 -8.01 -16.29
N LEU A 99 -13.27 -7.63 -15.07
CA LEU A 99 -14.22 -7.01 -14.15
C LEU A 99 -14.42 -5.53 -14.48
N SER A 100 -15.60 -5.01 -14.10
CA SER A 100 -15.87 -3.58 -14.16
C SER A 100 -14.98 -2.80 -13.16
N VAL A 101 -14.90 -1.48 -13.33
CA VAL A 101 -14.28 -0.58 -12.37
C VAL A 101 -14.91 -0.77 -10.99
N LEU A 102 -16.25 -0.74 -10.93
CA LEU A 102 -16.99 -0.91 -9.67
C LEU A 102 -16.69 -2.27 -9.02
N ASP A 103 -16.67 -3.35 -9.80
CA ASP A 103 -16.40 -4.69 -9.26
C ASP A 103 -14.96 -4.80 -8.73
N ASN A 104 -13.96 -4.22 -9.43
CA ASN A 104 -12.58 -4.18 -8.93
C ASN A 104 -12.48 -3.47 -7.57
N ILE A 105 -13.19 -2.34 -7.41
CA ILE A 105 -13.16 -1.56 -6.17
C ILE A 105 -13.87 -2.31 -5.03
N THR A 106 -15.04 -2.90 -5.30
CA THR A 106 -15.88 -3.52 -4.27
C THR A 106 -15.40 -4.90 -3.82
N LEU A 107 -14.59 -5.59 -4.64
CA LEU A 107 -14.17 -6.97 -4.39
C LEU A 107 -13.55 -7.21 -3.00
N PRO A 108 -12.63 -6.39 -2.48
CA PRO A 108 -12.05 -6.59 -1.14
C PRO A 108 -13.10 -6.49 -0.03
N ALA A 109 -14.02 -5.53 -0.12
CA ALA A 109 -15.08 -5.35 0.89
C ALA A 109 -16.10 -6.49 0.86
N GLN A 110 -16.47 -6.97 -0.33
CA GLN A 110 -17.32 -8.15 -0.49
C GLN A 110 -16.67 -9.39 0.13
N LYS A 111 -15.34 -9.56 -0.08
CA LYS A 111 -14.57 -10.68 0.49
C LYS A 111 -14.44 -10.59 2.00
N LEU A 112 -14.34 -9.38 2.56
CA LEU A 112 -14.30 -9.15 4.01
C LEU A 112 -15.64 -9.49 4.67
N GLY A 113 -16.76 -9.23 3.99
CA GLY A 113 -18.09 -9.64 4.41
C GLY A 113 -18.65 -8.93 5.65
N LYS A 114 -18.16 -7.71 5.96
CA LYS A 114 -18.57 -6.93 7.15
C LYS A 114 -19.76 -6.00 6.89
N LYS A 115 -20.06 -5.70 5.61
CA LYS A 115 -21.07 -4.73 5.19
C LYS A 115 -22.02 -5.34 4.16
N PRO A 116 -23.30 -4.90 4.10
CA PRO A 116 -24.21 -5.28 3.05
C PRO A 116 -23.77 -4.69 1.68
N LYS A 117 -24.20 -5.33 0.61
CA LYS A 117 -23.77 -4.98 -0.76
C LYS A 117 -24.08 -3.52 -1.12
N GLU A 118 -25.22 -3.04 -0.70
CA GLU A 118 -25.69 -1.67 -0.97
C GLU A 118 -24.78 -0.63 -0.34
N GLU A 119 -24.30 -0.86 0.88
CA GLU A 119 -23.35 0.00 1.58
C GLU A 119 -21.97 -0.01 0.89
N ILE A 120 -21.49 -1.20 0.50
CA ILE A 120 -20.22 -1.35 -0.23
C ILE A 120 -20.26 -0.58 -1.56
N VAL A 121 -21.37 -0.69 -2.30
CA VAL A 121 -21.53 0.05 -3.57
C VAL A 121 -21.59 1.55 -3.33
N HIS A 122 -22.30 2.01 -2.30
CA HIS A 122 -22.33 3.43 -1.94
C HIS A 122 -20.94 3.98 -1.64
N GLU A 123 -20.16 3.29 -0.78
CA GLU A 123 -18.80 3.69 -0.46
C GLU A 123 -17.87 3.67 -1.69
N ALA A 124 -18.04 2.68 -2.57
CA ALA A 124 -17.27 2.62 -3.81
C ALA A 124 -17.58 3.82 -4.72
N MET A 125 -18.85 4.25 -4.80
CA MET A 125 -19.24 5.44 -5.58
C MET A 125 -18.66 6.74 -4.99
N GLU A 126 -18.59 6.88 -3.67
CA GLU A 126 -17.92 8.00 -3.03
C GLU A 126 -16.42 8.04 -3.34
N LEU A 127 -15.75 6.86 -3.37
CA LEU A 127 -14.35 6.77 -3.76
C LEU A 127 -14.14 7.07 -5.25
N ILE A 128 -15.04 6.62 -6.12
CA ILE A 128 -15.04 6.93 -7.56
C ILE A 128 -15.11 8.44 -7.78
N LYS A 129 -15.98 9.13 -7.04
CA LYS A 129 -16.10 10.59 -7.07
C LYS A 129 -14.85 11.28 -6.52
N LEU A 130 -14.34 10.86 -5.34
CA LEU A 130 -13.14 11.40 -4.73
C LEU A 130 -11.93 11.34 -5.69
N LEU A 131 -11.86 10.28 -6.50
CA LEU A 131 -10.73 9.99 -7.38
C LEU A 131 -10.94 10.46 -8.84
N ASP A 132 -12.02 11.22 -9.11
CA ASP A 132 -12.33 11.77 -10.42
C ASP A 132 -12.34 10.70 -11.55
N ILE A 133 -13.06 9.59 -11.29
CA ILE A 133 -13.30 8.50 -12.24
C ILE A 133 -14.78 8.21 -12.46
N GLU A 134 -15.63 9.20 -12.23
CA GLU A 134 -17.07 9.12 -12.48
C GLU A 134 -17.38 8.81 -13.95
N GLY A 135 -18.45 8.05 -14.18
CA GLY A 135 -18.84 7.61 -15.52
C GLY A 135 -18.02 6.43 -16.08
N GLN A 136 -17.11 5.86 -15.28
CA GLN A 136 -16.33 4.68 -15.66
C GLN A 136 -16.79 3.39 -14.95
N GLU A 137 -17.76 3.45 -14.05
CA GLU A 137 -18.16 2.41 -13.10
C GLU A 137 -18.43 1.06 -13.76
N SER A 138 -19.16 1.07 -14.88
CA SER A 138 -19.57 -0.12 -15.62
C SER A 138 -18.56 -0.58 -16.67
N LYS A 139 -17.53 0.22 -16.95
CA LYS A 139 -16.49 -0.16 -17.93
C LYS A 139 -15.57 -1.24 -17.36
N LYS A 140 -15.14 -2.15 -18.22
CA LYS A 140 -14.06 -3.09 -17.87
C LYS A 140 -12.79 -2.35 -17.56
N ALA A 141 -12.01 -2.82 -16.56
CA ALA A 141 -10.74 -2.22 -16.19
C ALA A 141 -9.74 -2.18 -17.36
N SER A 142 -9.82 -3.13 -18.29
CA SER A 142 -9.01 -3.15 -19.51
C SER A 142 -9.35 -2.04 -20.53
N ARG A 143 -10.44 -1.30 -20.35
CA ARG A 143 -10.94 -0.28 -21.31
C ARG A 143 -10.80 1.16 -20.83
N ILE A 144 -10.09 1.38 -19.72
CA ILE A 144 -9.80 2.71 -19.18
C ILE A 144 -8.30 3.02 -19.30
N SER A 145 -7.92 4.31 -19.24
CA SER A 145 -6.52 4.74 -19.35
C SER A 145 -5.68 4.29 -18.16
N GLY A 146 -4.35 4.24 -18.31
CA GLY A 146 -3.43 3.86 -17.24
C GLY A 146 -3.58 4.71 -15.96
N GLY A 147 -3.73 6.04 -16.11
CA GLY A 147 -3.99 6.92 -14.97
C GLY A 147 -5.35 6.67 -14.30
N GLN A 148 -6.39 6.28 -15.07
CA GLN A 148 -7.66 5.85 -14.50
C GLN A 148 -7.52 4.50 -13.79
N GLN A 149 -6.75 3.56 -14.36
CA GLN A 149 -6.47 2.26 -13.71
C GLN A 149 -5.76 2.45 -12.36
N GLN A 150 -4.80 3.39 -12.27
CA GLN A 150 -4.14 3.72 -11.01
C GLN A 150 -5.12 4.25 -9.98
N ARG A 151 -6.00 5.17 -10.36
CA ARG A 151 -7.04 5.70 -9.47
C ARG A 151 -8.03 4.62 -9.01
N VAL A 152 -8.38 3.68 -9.88
CA VAL A 152 -9.18 2.49 -9.50
C VAL A 152 -8.43 1.61 -8.51
N ALA A 153 -7.11 1.41 -8.69
CA ALA A 153 -6.30 0.64 -7.74
C ALA A 153 -6.22 1.33 -6.36
N ILE A 154 -6.14 2.66 -6.32
CA ILE A 154 -6.22 3.46 -5.08
C ILE A 154 -7.61 3.32 -4.45
N ALA A 155 -8.70 3.46 -5.21
CA ALA A 155 -10.06 3.27 -4.70
C ALA A 155 -10.23 1.88 -4.09
N ARG A 156 -9.75 0.84 -4.77
CA ARG A 156 -9.75 -0.54 -4.28
C ARG A 156 -8.98 -0.70 -2.97
N ALA A 157 -7.84 -0.04 -2.84
CA ALA A 157 -7.04 -0.06 -1.62
C ALA A 157 -7.76 0.62 -0.44
N LEU A 158 -8.63 1.59 -0.71
CA LEU A 158 -9.33 2.40 0.29
C LEU A 158 -10.67 1.83 0.76
N ILE A 159 -11.29 0.91 0.02
CA ILE A 159 -12.69 0.50 0.23
C ILE A 159 -13.00 -0.03 1.63
N ASN A 160 -12.03 -0.65 2.28
CA ASN A 160 -12.18 -1.15 3.66
C ASN A 160 -11.73 -0.13 4.73
N ALA A 161 -11.47 1.12 4.36
CA ALA A 161 -10.92 2.15 5.25
C ALA A 161 -9.71 1.65 6.06
N PRO A 162 -8.63 1.16 5.39
CA PRO A 162 -7.52 0.50 6.05
C PRO A 162 -6.78 1.45 7.01
N SER A 163 -6.08 0.89 7.99
CA SER A 163 -5.25 1.65 8.94
C SER A 163 -4.00 2.22 8.26
N ILE A 164 -3.46 1.50 7.27
CA ILE A 164 -2.25 1.87 6.54
C ILE A 164 -2.46 1.61 5.05
N ILE A 165 -2.03 2.56 4.22
CA ILE A 165 -1.91 2.42 2.78
C ILE A 165 -0.45 2.24 2.44
N MET A 166 -0.11 1.20 1.68
CA MET A 166 1.25 0.89 1.24
C MET A 166 1.33 0.96 -0.28
N GLY A 167 2.29 1.72 -0.81
CA GLY A 167 2.53 1.87 -2.24
C GLY A 167 3.92 1.38 -2.64
N ASP A 168 3.99 0.44 -3.60
CA ASP A 168 5.24 0.06 -4.25
C ASP A 168 5.33 0.80 -5.57
N GLU A 169 6.15 1.85 -5.65
CA GLU A 169 6.29 2.75 -6.80
C GLU A 169 4.91 3.24 -7.33
N PRO A 170 4.06 3.85 -6.48
CA PRO A 170 2.66 4.11 -6.83
C PRO A 170 2.47 5.08 -7.99
N THR A 171 3.54 5.75 -8.42
CA THR A 171 3.57 6.72 -9.53
C THR A 171 4.53 6.33 -10.65
N GLY A 172 5.26 5.22 -10.53
CA GLY A 172 6.37 4.85 -11.41
C GLY A 172 6.04 4.66 -12.88
N ASN A 173 4.77 4.49 -13.25
CA ASN A 173 4.30 4.34 -14.64
C ASN A 173 3.43 5.51 -15.10
N LEU A 174 3.43 6.63 -14.36
CA LEU A 174 2.58 7.79 -14.65
C LEU A 174 3.40 8.95 -15.21
N ASP A 175 2.75 9.79 -16.00
CA ASP A 175 3.31 11.09 -16.37
C ASP A 175 3.28 12.05 -15.16
N THR A 176 4.01 13.15 -15.26
CA THR A 176 4.16 14.15 -14.18
C THR A 176 2.82 14.64 -13.64
N ARG A 177 1.82 14.87 -14.52
CA ARG A 177 0.50 15.35 -14.12
C ARG A 177 -0.25 14.29 -13.28
N ASN A 178 -0.24 13.04 -13.73
CA ASN A 178 -0.89 11.96 -12.99
C ASN A 178 -0.15 11.62 -11.69
N THR A 179 1.20 11.74 -11.67
CA THR A 179 2.01 11.64 -10.45
C THR A 179 1.55 12.63 -9.40
N GLN A 180 1.40 13.92 -9.77
CA GLN A 180 0.93 14.95 -8.84
C GLN A 180 -0.48 14.66 -8.32
N ILE A 181 -1.39 14.22 -9.19
CA ILE A 181 -2.76 13.86 -8.78
C ILE A 181 -2.74 12.73 -7.74
N VAL A 182 -1.91 11.69 -7.93
CA VAL A 182 -1.79 10.57 -6.98
C VAL A 182 -1.20 11.05 -5.66
N PHE A 183 -0.15 11.88 -5.70
CA PHE A 183 0.46 12.46 -4.51
C PHE A 183 -0.54 13.29 -3.71
N ASP A 184 -1.23 14.23 -4.37
CA ASP A 184 -2.23 15.09 -3.73
C ASP A 184 -3.36 14.27 -3.12
N THR A 185 -3.79 13.20 -3.81
CA THR A 185 -4.79 12.25 -3.30
C THR A 185 -4.31 11.59 -2.02
N PHE A 186 -3.08 11.08 -1.97
CA PHE A 186 -2.52 10.48 -0.77
C PHE A 186 -2.39 11.49 0.37
N ARG A 187 -1.93 12.70 0.07
CA ARG A 187 -1.84 13.79 1.05
C ARG A 187 -3.21 14.16 1.63
N GLN A 188 -4.22 14.26 0.78
CA GLN A 188 -5.61 14.52 1.21
C GLN A 188 -6.13 13.39 2.10
N ILE A 189 -5.92 12.13 1.72
CA ILE A 189 -6.36 10.95 2.50
C ILE A 189 -5.68 10.94 3.87
N ALA A 190 -4.38 11.21 3.96
CA ALA A 190 -3.65 11.29 5.22
C ALA A 190 -4.23 12.40 6.11
N ALA A 191 -4.43 13.60 5.56
CA ALA A 191 -4.89 14.77 6.31
C ALA A 191 -6.35 14.66 6.76
N GLU A 192 -7.26 14.22 5.87
CA GLU A 192 -8.71 14.23 6.14
C GLU A 192 -9.20 12.98 6.85
N ARG A 193 -8.58 11.83 6.58
CA ARG A 193 -9.00 10.53 7.13
C ARG A 193 -8.07 9.99 8.22
N GLY A 194 -6.94 10.67 8.47
CA GLY A 194 -5.94 10.24 9.45
C GLY A 194 -5.30 8.88 9.11
N GLN A 195 -5.32 8.48 7.83
CA GLN A 195 -4.72 7.24 7.37
C GLN A 195 -3.21 7.39 7.24
N THR A 196 -2.47 6.39 7.67
CA THR A 196 -1.01 6.35 7.52
C THR A 196 -0.66 5.89 6.11
N ILE A 197 0.31 6.52 5.46
CA ILE A 197 0.75 6.16 4.12
C ILE A 197 2.24 5.84 4.13
N ILE A 198 2.60 4.74 3.50
CA ILE A 198 3.98 4.30 3.31
C ILE A 198 4.18 4.09 1.80
N ALA A 199 5.06 4.85 1.17
CA ALA A 199 5.34 4.73 -0.25
C ALA A 199 6.83 4.41 -0.48
N VAL A 200 7.11 3.30 -1.15
CA VAL A 200 8.43 3.06 -1.73
C VAL A 200 8.49 3.84 -3.04
N THR A 201 9.52 4.64 -3.23
CA THR A 201 9.72 5.39 -4.47
C THR A 201 11.21 5.68 -4.74
N HIS A 202 11.53 5.87 -6.00
CA HIS A 202 12.80 6.42 -6.46
C HIS A 202 12.67 7.89 -6.92
N ASP A 203 11.47 8.45 -6.87
CA ASP A 203 11.17 9.85 -7.19
C ASP A 203 11.52 10.73 -5.99
N GLU A 204 12.59 11.51 -6.10
CA GLU A 204 13.07 12.41 -5.05
C GLU A 204 12.06 13.53 -4.73
N GLU A 205 11.34 14.04 -5.75
CA GLU A 205 10.35 15.08 -5.55
C GLU A 205 9.17 14.54 -4.74
N PHE A 206 8.68 13.36 -5.08
CA PHE A 206 7.66 12.65 -4.30
C PHE A 206 8.11 12.45 -2.87
N ALA A 207 9.33 11.92 -2.67
CA ALA A 207 9.87 11.60 -1.35
C ALA A 207 10.03 12.84 -0.46
N ASN A 208 10.58 13.93 -1.02
CA ASN A 208 10.83 15.17 -0.27
C ASN A 208 9.53 15.91 0.14
N ASN A 209 8.42 15.60 -0.50
CA ASN A 209 7.11 16.15 -0.15
C ASN A 209 6.36 15.29 0.90
N CYS A 210 6.89 14.13 1.31
CA CYS A 210 6.36 13.35 2.44
C CYS A 210 6.74 13.97 3.80
N ASP A 211 6.08 13.52 4.89
CA ASP A 211 6.37 14.04 6.23
C ASP A 211 7.72 13.54 6.75
N ARG A 212 8.13 12.33 6.32
CA ARG A 212 9.40 11.73 6.70
C ARG A 212 9.92 10.80 5.60
N ILE A 213 11.23 10.75 5.50
CA ILE A 213 11.97 9.83 4.63
C ILE A 213 12.64 8.76 5.49
N ILE A 214 12.51 7.50 5.08
CA ILE A 214 13.29 6.37 5.58
C ILE A 214 14.20 5.94 4.44
N GLU A 215 15.52 6.03 4.64
CA GLU A 215 16.48 5.65 3.61
C GLU A 215 17.06 4.26 3.91
N LEU A 216 17.06 3.39 2.88
CA LEU A 216 17.73 2.09 2.91
C LEU A 216 18.98 2.11 2.03
N SER A 217 20.11 1.70 2.62
CA SER A 217 21.36 1.46 1.90
C SER A 217 21.95 0.10 2.27
N ASP A 218 22.15 -0.76 1.26
CA ASP A 218 22.75 -2.10 1.40
C ASP A 218 22.12 -2.97 2.52
N GLY A 219 20.81 -2.80 2.71
CA GLY A 219 20.01 -3.54 3.69
C GLY A 219 20.00 -2.92 5.10
N TYR A 220 20.56 -1.75 5.30
CA TYR A 220 20.52 -1.01 6.56
C TYR A 220 19.69 0.27 6.45
N LEU A 221 19.17 0.76 7.58
CA LEU A 221 18.67 2.13 7.70
C LEU A 221 19.82 3.11 7.83
N VAL A 222 19.70 4.27 7.15
CA VAL A 222 20.72 5.33 7.13
C VAL A 222 20.19 6.60 7.76
#